data_14d851ab809ac6e77e9ef941f6989f93
#
_entry.id   14d851ab809ac6e77e9ef941f6989f93
#
_cell.length_a   1.000
_cell.length_b   1.000
_cell.length_c   1.000
_cell.angle_alpha   90.00
_cell.angle_beta   90.00
_cell.angle_gamma   90.00
#
_symmetry.space_group_name_H-M   'P 1'
#
loop_
_entity.id
_entity.type
_entity.pdbx_description
1 polymer ?
#
loop_
_entity_poly.entity_id
_entity_poly.type
_entity_poly.pdbx_seq_one_letter_code
_entity_poly.pdbx_strand_id
1 'polypeptide(L)'
;MKRIGILGGSYNPIHVGHIQLAEHLLRVLSFDEVWLLVSPHNPLKPANDLLPDAIRYQWVAKSIEGVSGLVASDFELALPQPSYTYNTLTQLTATYPQNEFTLLIGADNWQVFHKWFRAEDIINNYRIAIYPRPGSNAIATPLPPNVQVIDAPLINISSTMIRQKIRNHEDITHLVPKVIQQEVIKTYLNRS
;
A
#
# COMPACT_ATOMS: atom_id res chain seq x y z
N MET A 1 -7.36 16.97 -15.04
CA MET A 1 -7.26 15.50 -14.94
C MET A 1 -5.98 15.20 -14.18
N LYS A 2 -6.08 14.58 -12.99
CA LYS A 2 -4.90 14.16 -12.23
C LYS A 2 -4.57 12.70 -12.52
N ARG A 3 -3.27 12.39 -12.57
CA ARG A 3 -2.74 11.02 -12.63
C ARG A 3 -2.41 10.58 -11.22
N ILE A 4 -3.11 9.56 -10.73
CA ILE A 4 -3.06 9.13 -9.32
C ILE A 4 -2.58 7.67 -9.24
N GLY A 5 -1.52 7.45 -8.48
CA GLY A 5 -1.08 6.10 -8.12
C GLY A 5 -1.82 5.60 -6.88
N ILE A 6 -2.40 4.41 -6.94
CA ILE A 6 -3.06 3.76 -5.80
C ILE A 6 -2.13 2.72 -5.18
N LEU A 7 -1.60 3.03 -4.01
CA LEU A 7 -0.73 2.15 -3.23
C LEU A 7 -1.52 1.59 -2.04
N GLY A 8 -2.17 0.44 -2.26
CA GLY A 8 -2.95 -0.24 -1.24
C GLY A 8 -2.08 -0.96 -0.21
N GLY A 9 -2.46 -0.89 1.06
CA GLY A 9 -1.76 -1.59 2.11
C GLY A 9 -2.51 -1.65 3.44
N SER A 10 -2.18 -2.64 4.26
CA SER A 10 -2.71 -2.72 5.62
C SER A 10 -2.09 -1.65 6.54
N TYR A 11 -0.86 -1.21 6.26
CA TYR A 11 -0.12 -0.22 7.05
C TYR A 11 -0.16 -0.51 8.56
N ASN A 12 0.25 -1.70 8.95
CA ASN A 12 0.11 -2.23 10.33
C ASN A 12 1.46 -2.51 11.03
N PRO A 13 2.29 -1.50 11.32
CA PRO A 13 2.13 -0.07 11.04
C PRO A 13 2.65 0.36 9.67
N ILE A 14 2.35 1.61 9.28
CA ILE A 14 3.11 2.31 8.24
C ILE A 14 4.58 2.45 8.69
N HIS A 15 5.51 2.42 7.73
CA HIS A 15 6.94 2.54 8.01
C HIS A 15 7.64 3.39 6.94
N VAL A 16 8.87 3.81 7.21
CA VAL A 16 9.64 4.69 6.31
C VAL A 16 9.76 4.12 4.90
N GLY A 17 9.86 2.78 4.77
CA GLY A 17 9.91 2.14 3.46
C GLY A 17 8.66 2.32 2.60
N HIS A 18 7.46 2.40 3.19
CA HIS A 18 6.24 2.71 2.44
C HIS A 18 6.28 4.13 1.87
N ILE A 19 6.76 5.09 2.67
CA ILE A 19 6.85 6.50 2.27
C ILE A 19 7.89 6.67 1.18
N GLN A 20 9.10 6.13 1.37
CA GLN A 20 10.16 6.17 0.37
C GLN A 20 9.73 5.56 -0.96
N LEU A 21 9.02 4.44 -0.92
CA LEU A 21 8.46 3.81 -2.13
C LEU A 21 7.44 4.72 -2.80
N ALA A 22 6.49 5.27 -2.03
CA ALA A 22 5.46 6.15 -2.56
C ALA A 22 6.05 7.41 -3.21
N GLU A 23 7.04 8.06 -2.58
CA GLU A 23 7.77 9.21 -3.13
C GLU A 23 8.56 8.84 -4.40
N HIS A 24 9.19 7.65 -4.41
CA HIS A 24 9.91 7.16 -5.59
C HIS A 24 8.94 6.96 -6.77
N LEU A 25 7.83 6.27 -6.56
CA LEU A 25 6.84 5.99 -7.60
C LEU A 25 6.13 7.27 -8.08
N LEU A 26 5.85 8.20 -7.16
CA LEU A 26 5.32 9.54 -7.50
C LEU A 26 6.20 10.22 -8.56
N ARG A 27 7.51 10.23 -8.32
CA ARG A 27 8.49 10.90 -9.18
C ARG A 27 8.71 10.15 -10.50
N VAL A 28 8.99 8.84 -10.45
CA VAL A 28 9.37 8.04 -11.63
C VAL A 28 8.22 7.92 -12.62
N LEU A 29 6.99 7.79 -12.12
CA LEU A 29 5.80 7.67 -12.95
C LEU A 29 5.13 9.02 -13.24
N SER A 30 5.71 10.12 -12.74
CA SER A 30 5.17 11.48 -12.91
C SER A 30 3.70 11.59 -12.54
N PHE A 31 3.32 11.01 -11.39
CA PHE A 31 1.98 11.18 -10.83
C PHE A 31 1.82 12.56 -10.22
N ASP A 32 0.59 13.07 -10.25
CA ASP A 32 0.23 14.27 -9.48
C ASP A 32 0.11 13.92 -8.00
N GLU A 33 -0.38 12.69 -7.71
CA GLU A 33 -0.55 12.19 -6.36
C GLU A 33 -0.31 10.68 -6.29
N VAL A 34 0.17 10.20 -5.14
CA VAL A 34 0.09 8.78 -4.75
C VAL A 34 -0.76 8.69 -3.50
N TRP A 35 -1.85 7.94 -3.61
CA TRP A 35 -2.74 7.68 -2.49
C TRP A 35 -2.31 6.42 -1.76
N LEU A 36 -1.91 6.58 -0.49
CA LEU A 36 -1.70 5.47 0.42
C LEU A 36 -3.08 5.02 0.91
N LEU A 37 -3.63 4.04 0.20
CA LEU A 37 -4.98 3.54 0.43
C LEU A 37 -4.97 2.52 1.56
N VAL A 38 -5.54 2.87 2.71
CA VAL A 38 -5.61 1.97 3.87
C VAL A 38 -6.66 0.92 3.60
N SER A 39 -6.21 -0.33 3.42
CA SER A 39 -7.11 -1.46 3.20
C SER A 39 -7.65 -1.97 4.54
N PRO A 40 -8.93 -2.33 4.60
CA PRO A 40 -9.49 -3.09 5.71
C PRO A 40 -8.82 -4.47 5.80
N HIS A 41 -9.44 -5.43 6.37
CA HIS A 41 -8.89 -6.78 6.42
C HIS A 41 -8.74 -7.38 5.01
N ASN A 42 -7.49 -7.73 4.65
CA ASN A 42 -7.27 -8.51 3.43
C ASN A 42 -7.76 -9.96 3.66
N PRO A 43 -8.78 -10.44 2.91
CA PRO A 43 -9.33 -11.79 3.11
C PRO A 43 -8.33 -12.93 2.92
N LEU A 44 -7.18 -12.65 2.27
CA LEU A 44 -6.09 -13.61 2.08
C LEU A 44 -5.07 -13.64 3.24
N LYS A 45 -5.26 -12.80 4.27
CA LYS A 45 -4.34 -12.72 5.43
C LYS A 45 -5.07 -13.01 6.74
N PRO A 46 -4.42 -13.67 7.73
CA PRO A 46 -4.99 -13.84 9.07
C PRO A 46 -5.28 -12.48 9.72
N ALA A 47 -6.45 -12.37 10.38
CA ALA A 47 -6.90 -11.11 11.02
C ALA A 47 -6.23 -10.85 12.38
N ASN A 48 -5.54 -11.83 12.97
CA ASN A 48 -5.21 -11.89 14.40
C ASN A 48 -4.34 -10.74 14.93
N ASP A 49 -3.60 -10.03 14.05
CA ASP A 49 -2.67 -8.96 14.46
C ASP A 49 -3.05 -7.58 13.86
N LEU A 50 -4.18 -7.48 13.16
CA LEU A 50 -4.55 -6.23 12.50
C LEU A 50 -5.13 -5.23 13.51
N LEU A 51 -4.57 -4.02 13.50
CA LEU A 51 -5.11 -2.90 14.28
C LEU A 51 -6.41 -2.37 13.67
N PRO A 52 -7.27 -1.72 14.48
CA PRO A 52 -8.44 -1.02 13.96
C PRO A 52 -8.08 -0.05 12.83
N ASP A 53 -8.93 0.00 11.82
CA ASP A 53 -8.73 0.77 10.60
C ASP A 53 -8.45 2.26 10.89
N ALA A 54 -9.20 2.84 11.83
CA ALA A 54 -9.03 4.23 12.24
C ALA A 54 -7.62 4.55 12.77
N ILE A 55 -7.02 3.64 13.55
CA ILE A 55 -5.66 3.81 14.07
C ILE A 55 -4.65 3.78 12.94
N ARG A 56 -4.78 2.80 12.02
CA ARG A 56 -3.89 2.65 10.88
C ARG A 56 -3.96 3.85 9.93
N TYR A 57 -5.18 4.33 9.65
CA TYR A 57 -5.38 5.52 8.84
C TYR A 57 -4.77 6.77 9.50
N GLN A 58 -5.01 7.00 10.81
CA GLN A 58 -4.39 8.12 11.52
C GLN A 58 -2.87 8.09 11.46
N TRP A 59 -2.25 6.91 11.60
CA TRP A 59 -0.81 6.79 11.49
C TRP A 59 -0.30 7.07 10.08
N VAL A 60 -1.03 6.64 9.04
CA VAL A 60 -0.68 7.01 7.66
C VAL A 60 -0.78 8.51 7.48
N ALA A 61 -1.89 9.14 7.86
CA ALA A 61 -2.10 10.57 7.73
C ALA A 61 -1.01 11.41 8.44
N LYS A 62 -0.74 11.11 9.72
CA LYS A 62 0.32 11.78 10.49
C LYS A 62 1.71 11.60 9.85
N SER A 63 1.98 10.40 9.30
CA SER A 63 3.30 10.05 8.76
C SER A 63 3.66 10.76 7.46
N ILE A 64 2.66 11.18 6.69
CA ILE A 64 2.85 11.86 5.41
C ILE A 64 2.42 13.32 5.45
N GLU A 65 2.09 13.85 6.63
CA GLU A 65 1.73 15.25 6.79
C GLU A 65 2.86 16.15 6.28
N GLY A 66 2.53 17.07 5.37
CA GLY A 66 3.50 17.95 4.72
C GLY A 66 4.33 17.34 3.59
N VAL A 67 4.16 16.05 3.28
CA VAL A 67 4.83 15.42 2.13
C VAL A 67 4.02 15.67 0.86
N SER A 68 4.55 16.51 -0.02
CA SER A 68 3.86 16.90 -1.26
C SER A 68 3.58 15.70 -2.16
N GLY A 69 2.36 15.62 -2.69
CA GLY A 69 1.94 14.57 -3.62
C GLY A 69 1.59 13.24 -2.98
N LEU A 70 1.75 13.07 -1.64
CA LEU A 70 1.26 11.89 -0.94
C LEU A 70 -0.06 12.20 -0.23
N VAL A 71 -1.03 11.29 -0.35
CA VAL A 71 -2.37 11.43 0.23
C VAL A 71 -2.72 10.17 1.00
N ALA A 72 -3.13 10.32 2.27
CA ALA A 72 -3.73 9.24 3.04
C ALA A 72 -5.18 9.06 2.60
N SER A 73 -5.59 7.85 2.23
CA SER A 73 -6.95 7.57 1.79
C SER A 73 -7.59 6.46 2.61
N ASP A 74 -8.76 6.75 3.14
CA ASP A 74 -9.65 5.81 3.84
C ASP A 74 -10.78 5.31 2.93
N PHE A 75 -10.72 5.61 1.64
CA PHE A 75 -11.78 5.33 0.67
C PHE A 75 -12.26 3.87 0.71
N GLU A 76 -11.32 2.92 0.81
CA GLU A 76 -11.64 1.49 0.84
C GLU A 76 -12.35 1.07 2.14
N LEU A 77 -12.16 1.81 3.23
CA LEU A 77 -12.78 1.51 4.52
C LEU A 77 -14.30 1.74 4.51
N ALA A 78 -14.78 2.62 3.63
CA ALA A 78 -16.21 2.91 3.45
C ALA A 78 -16.92 1.93 2.49
N LEU A 79 -16.17 1.05 1.80
CA LEU A 79 -16.74 0.12 0.84
C LEU A 79 -17.30 -1.14 1.51
N PRO A 80 -18.30 -1.82 0.90
CA PRO A 80 -18.78 -3.11 1.36
C PRO A 80 -17.68 -4.15 1.50
N GLN A 81 -17.70 -4.92 2.57
CA GLN A 81 -16.72 -5.96 2.85
C GLN A 81 -17.18 -7.36 2.37
N PRO A 82 -16.27 -8.23 1.92
CA PRO A 82 -14.82 -8.00 1.74
C PRO A 82 -14.55 -7.04 0.56
N SER A 83 -13.62 -6.10 0.78
CA SER A 83 -13.21 -5.21 -0.30
C SER A 83 -12.24 -5.93 -1.25
N TYR A 84 -12.56 -5.90 -2.53
CA TYR A 84 -11.70 -6.39 -3.59
C TYR A 84 -11.17 -5.23 -4.41
N THR A 85 -9.91 -5.30 -4.83
CA THR A 85 -9.24 -4.25 -5.61
C THR A 85 -10.05 -3.83 -6.85
N TYR A 86 -10.71 -4.77 -7.53
CA TYR A 86 -11.60 -4.46 -8.65
C TYR A 86 -12.72 -3.49 -8.24
N ASN A 87 -13.41 -3.78 -7.13
CA ASN A 87 -14.50 -2.93 -6.63
C ASN A 87 -13.97 -1.55 -6.22
N THR A 88 -12.83 -1.51 -5.56
CA THR A 88 -12.18 -0.28 -5.14
C THR A 88 -11.85 0.62 -6.33
N LEU A 89 -11.20 0.08 -7.35
CA LEU A 89 -10.85 0.83 -8.56
C LEU A 89 -12.09 1.30 -9.33
N THR A 90 -13.12 0.46 -9.43
CA THR A 90 -14.40 0.81 -10.08
C THR A 90 -15.08 1.97 -9.35
N GLN A 91 -15.14 1.92 -8.02
CA GLN A 91 -15.75 2.99 -7.23
C GLN A 91 -14.93 4.28 -7.23
N LEU A 92 -13.59 4.18 -7.21
CA LEU A 92 -12.71 5.35 -7.36
C LEU A 92 -12.96 6.05 -8.71
N THR A 93 -13.01 5.29 -9.81
CA THR A 93 -13.28 5.84 -11.13
C THR A 93 -14.66 6.46 -11.24
N ALA A 94 -15.67 5.86 -10.64
CA ALA A 94 -17.02 6.41 -10.61
C ALA A 94 -17.12 7.69 -9.76
N THR A 95 -16.40 7.74 -8.64
CA THR A 95 -16.42 8.90 -7.72
C THR A 95 -15.59 10.07 -8.24
N TYR A 96 -14.49 9.79 -8.93
CA TYR A 96 -13.55 10.79 -9.45
C TYR A 96 -13.33 10.62 -10.97
N PRO A 97 -14.38 10.78 -11.80
CA PRO A 97 -14.31 10.46 -13.24
C PRO A 97 -13.33 11.34 -14.03
N GLN A 98 -12.89 12.46 -13.44
CA GLN A 98 -11.88 13.35 -14.03
C GLN A 98 -10.43 12.90 -13.76
N ASN A 99 -10.22 11.83 -12.98
CA ASN A 99 -8.87 11.35 -12.61
C ASN A 99 -8.53 10.03 -13.32
N GLU A 100 -7.24 9.82 -13.54
CA GLU A 100 -6.69 8.57 -14.06
C GLU A 100 -5.99 7.81 -12.93
N PHE A 101 -6.44 6.59 -12.65
CA PHE A 101 -5.88 5.77 -11.60
C PHE A 101 -4.95 4.69 -12.15
N THR A 102 -3.79 4.52 -11.52
CA THR A 102 -2.85 3.42 -11.77
C THR A 102 -2.70 2.59 -10.50
N LEU A 103 -2.92 1.29 -10.62
CA LEU A 103 -2.70 0.36 -9.51
C LEU A 103 -1.21 0.10 -9.32
N LEU A 104 -0.72 0.33 -8.09
CA LEU A 104 0.67 0.10 -7.69
C LEU A 104 0.75 -1.16 -6.84
N ILE A 105 1.42 -2.22 -7.33
CA ILE A 105 1.53 -3.49 -6.61
C ILE A 105 2.96 -4.00 -6.56
N GLY A 106 3.28 -4.72 -5.50
CA GLY A 106 4.55 -5.43 -5.39
C GLY A 106 4.61 -6.68 -6.29
N ALA A 107 5.80 -7.05 -6.70
CA ALA A 107 6.04 -8.25 -7.52
C ALA A 107 5.53 -9.54 -6.85
N ASP A 108 5.52 -9.60 -5.52
CA ASP A 108 4.92 -10.68 -4.74
C ASP A 108 3.40 -10.80 -4.96
N ASN A 109 2.69 -9.67 -5.02
CA ASN A 109 1.25 -9.64 -5.34
C ASN A 109 0.99 -9.97 -6.80
N TRP A 110 1.85 -9.51 -7.72
CA TRP A 110 1.72 -9.84 -9.15
C TRP A 110 1.79 -11.36 -9.40
N GLN A 111 2.66 -12.09 -8.70
CA GLN A 111 2.78 -13.54 -8.83
C GLN A 111 1.48 -14.29 -8.55
N VAL A 112 0.63 -13.76 -7.68
CA VAL A 112 -0.67 -14.33 -7.32
C VAL A 112 -1.85 -13.54 -7.88
N PHE A 113 -1.60 -12.56 -8.73
CA PHE A 113 -2.60 -11.63 -9.25
C PHE A 113 -3.74 -12.35 -10.01
N HIS A 114 -3.41 -13.43 -10.72
CA HIS A 114 -4.40 -14.26 -11.40
C HIS A 114 -5.48 -14.86 -10.49
N LYS A 115 -5.25 -14.88 -9.16
CA LYS A 115 -6.23 -15.33 -8.15
C LYS A 115 -7.12 -14.19 -7.63
N TRP A 116 -6.84 -12.95 -8.02
CA TRP A 116 -7.62 -11.82 -7.55
C TRP A 116 -9.00 -11.80 -8.20
N PHE A 117 -9.97 -11.30 -7.45
CA PHE A 117 -11.32 -11.14 -7.97
C PHE A 117 -11.32 -10.24 -9.20
N ARG A 118 -11.81 -10.78 -10.32
CA ARG A 118 -11.87 -10.10 -11.63
C ARG A 118 -10.50 -9.57 -12.11
N ALA A 119 -9.44 -10.35 -11.94
CA ALA A 119 -8.08 -9.98 -12.32
C ALA A 119 -7.96 -9.54 -13.79
N GLU A 120 -8.63 -10.24 -14.70
CA GLU A 120 -8.64 -9.91 -16.14
C GLU A 120 -9.30 -8.55 -16.40
N ASP A 121 -10.39 -8.23 -15.71
CA ASP A 121 -11.03 -6.93 -15.84
C ASP A 121 -10.14 -5.80 -15.32
N ILE A 122 -9.37 -6.05 -14.25
CA ILE A 122 -8.40 -5.06 -13.75
C ILE A 122 -7.33 -4.83 -14.82
N ILE A 123 -6.75 -5.88 -15.39
CA ILE A 123 -5.72 -5.77 -16.45
C ILE A 123 -6.25 -5.03 -17.67
N ASN A 124 -7.49 -5.31 -18.08
CA ASN A 124 -8.06 -4.74 -19.29
C ASN A 124 -8.45 -3.26 -19.14
N ASN A 125 -8.83 -2.83 -17.92
CA ASN A 125 -9.43 -1.51 -17.71
C ASN A 125 -8.53 -0.52 -16.97
N TYR A 126 -7.44 -0.99 -16.32
CA TYR A 126 -6.59 -0.13 -15.49
C TYR A 126 -5.12 -0.29 -15.84
N ARG A 127 -4.35 0.77 -15.66
CA ARG A 127 -2.89 0.69 -15.68
C ARG A 127 -2.39 0.06 -14.39
N ILE A 128 -1.36 -0.79 -14.51
CA ILE A 128 -0.72 -1.47 -13.39
C ILE A 128 0.78 -1.21 -13.45
N ALA A 129 1.35 -0.74 -12.35
CA ALA A 129 2.79 -0.61 -12.18
C ALA A 129 3.27 -1.58 -11.10
N ILE A 130 4.21 -2.44 -11.46
CA ILE A 130 4.75 -3.49 -10.59
C ILE A 130 6.11 -3.04 -10.10
N TYR A 131 6.28 -2.91 -8.79
CA TYR A 131 7.55 -2.59 -8.17
C TYR A 131 8.21 -3.84 -7.55
N PRO A 132 9.56 -3.91 -7.50
CA PRO A 132 10.27 -5.05 -6.95
C PRO A 132 10.03 -5.22 -5.45
N ARG A 133 10.05 -6.48 -5.01
CA ARG A 133 9.95 -6.85 -3.59
C ARG A 133 11.04 -7.87 -3.25
N PRO A 134 11.64 -7.82 -2.04
CA PRO A 134 12.59 -8.82 -1.61
C PRO A 134 11.99 -10.23 -1.68
N GLY A 135 12.71 -11.17 -2.26
CA GLY A 135 12.28 -12.58 -2.37
C GLY A 135 11.23 -12.87 -3.44
N SER A 136 10.81 -11.88 -4.24
CA SER A 136 9.95 -12.13 -5.39
C SER A 136 10.75 -12.70 -6.57
N ASN A 137 10.14 -13.62 -7.33
CA ASN A 137 10.73 -14.15 -8.56
C ASN A 137 10.74 -13.09 -9.67
N ALA A 138 11.55 -13.34 -10.70
CA ALA A 138 11.51 -12.54 -11.93
C ALA A 138 10.11 -12.55 -12.54
N ILE A 139 9.68 -11.40 -13.04
CA ILE A 139 8.39 -11.24 -13.69
C ILE A 139 8.50 -11.78 -15.11
N ALA A 140 7.61 -12.72 -15.44
CA ALA A 140 7.55 -13.29 -16.78
C ALA A 140 7.14 -12.24 -17.82
N THR A 141 7.75 -12.30 -19.00
CA THR A 141 7.44 -11.47 -20.16
C THR A 141 6.96 -12.34 -21.33
N PRO A 142 6.13 -11.84 -22.28
CA PRO A 142 5.62 -10.46 -22.34
C PRO A 142 4.54 -10.15 -21.31
N LEU A 143 4.46 -8.88 -20.89
CA LEU A 143 3.40 -8.37 -20.05
C LEU A 143 2.21 -7.86 -20.88
N PRO A 144 1.00 -7.83 -20.31
CA PRO A 144 -0.14 -7.16 -20.91
C PRO A 144 0.16 -5.67 -21.21
N PRO A 145 -0.46 -5.05 -22.24
CA PRO A 145 -0.13 -3.68 -22.65
C PRO A 145 -0.29 -2.61 -21.56
N ASN A 146 -1.21 -2.82 -20.63
CA ASN A 146 -1.49 -1.89 -19.53
C ASN A 146 -0.63 -2.15 -18.28
N VAL A 147 0.32 -3.10 -18.34
CA VAL A 147 1.14 -3.52 -17.20
C VAL A 147 2.60 -3.20 -17.47
N GLN A 148 3.26 -2.57 -16.52
CA GLN A 148 4.68 -2.26 -16.61
C GLN A 148 5.43 -2.61 -15.33
N VAL A 149 6.69 -3.01 -15.46
CA VAL A 149 7.61 -3.16 -14.32
C VAL A 149 8.38 -1.86 -14.14
N ILE A 150 8.44 -1.41 -12.90
CA ILE A 150 9.14 -0.18 -12.52
C ILE A 150 10.41 -0.54 -11.77
N ASP A 151 11.50 0.10 -12.14
CA ASP A 151 12.71 0.05 -11.31
C ASP A 151 12.48 0.88 -10.04
N ALA A 152 12.63 0.23 -8.90
CA ALA A 152 12.49 0.86 -7.60
C ALA A 152 13.43 0.20 -6.58
N PRO A 153 13.89 0.95 -5.57
CA PRO A 153 14.78 0.40 -4.56
C PRO A 153 14.11 -0.74 -3.79
N LEU A 154 14.87 -1.80 -3.55
CA LEU A 154 14.42 -2.89 -2.68
C LEU A 154 14.38 -2.40 -1.23
N ILE A 155 13.20 -2.47 -0.63
CA ILE A 155 12.97 -2.03 0.74
C ILE A 155 12.91 -3.24 1.66
N ASN A 156 13.95 -3.41 2.47
CA ASN A 156 14.09 -4.51 3.43
C ASN A 156 13.43 -4.20 4.78
N ILE A 157 12.31 -3.48 4.78
CA ILE A 157 11.52 -3.16 5.97
C ILE A 157 10.13 -3.75 5.80
N SER A 158 9.62 -4.41 6.83
CA SER A 158 8.24 -4.90 6.85
C SER A 158 7.55 -4.58 8.17
N SER A 159 6.23 -4.38 8.12
CA SER A 159 5.42 -4.19 9.33
C SER A 159 5.53 -5.38 10.30
N THR A 160 5.67 -6.60 9.80
CA THR A 160 5.86 -7.81 10.62
C THR A 160 7.18 -7.74 11.38
N MET A 161 8.28 -7.40 10.71
CA MET A 161 9.58 -7.21 11.34
C MET A 161 9.51 -6.14 12.45
N ILE A 162 8.84 -5.02 12.19
CA ILE A 162 8.68 -3.94 13.19
C ILE A 162 7.92 -4.45 14.42
N ARG A 163 6.81 -5.16 14.23
CA ARG A 163 6.06 -5.73 15.36
C ARG A 163 6.86 -6.72 16.17
N GLN A 164 7.67 -7.57 15.51
CA GLN A 164 8.58 -8.51 16.19
C GLN A 164 9.64 -7.77 16.99
N LYS A 165 10.29 -6.75 16.42
CA LYS A 165 11.28 -5.94 17.12
C LYS A 165 10.71 -5.28 18.37
N ILE A 166 9.50 -4.74 18.30
CA ILE A 166 8.82 -4.14 19.47
C ILE A 166 8.59 -5.19 20.56
N ARG A 167 8.09 -6.38 20.21
CA ARG A 167 7.89 -7.48 21.19
C ARG A 167 9.19 -7.92 21.84
N ASN A 168 10.30 -7.84 21.11
CA ASN A 168 11.64 -8.17 21.61
C ASN A 168 12.34 -6.99 22.31
N HIS A 169 11.66 -5.85 22.51
CA HIS A 169 12.25 -4.62 23.04
C HIS A 169 13.46 -4.10 22.24
N GLU A 170 13.51 -4.38 20.94
CA GLU A 170 14.54 -3.89 20.03
C GLU A 170 14.20 -2.48 19.50
N ASP A 171 15.24 -1.74 19.13
CA ASP A 171 15.09 -0.40 18.56
C ASP A 171 14.40 -0.41 17.19
N ILE A 172 13.44 0.51 17.01
CA ILE A 172 12.70 0.75 15.76
C ILE A 172 12.81 2.22 15.29
N THR A 173 13.71 2.99 15.87
CA THR A 173 13.80 4.46 15.68
C THR A 173 13.90 4.86 14.21
N HIS A 174 14.62 4.08 13.40
CA HIS A 174 14.82 4.34 11.97
C HIS A 174 13.84 3.62 11.05
N LEU A 175 12.90 2.86 11.61
CA LEU A 175 11.98 2.03 10.83
C LEU A 175 10.60 2.67 10.67
N VAL A 176 10.17 3.48 11.63
CA VAL A 176 8.88 4.17 11.60
C VAL A 176 9.07 5.69 11.66
N PRO A 177 8.16 6.48 11.08
CA PRO A 177 8.20 7.93 11.21
C PRO A 177 8.17 8.37 12.67
N LYS A 178 9.04 9.34 13.01
CA LYS A 178 9.20 9.82 14.39
C LYS A 178 7.88 10.26 15.03
N VAL A 179 6.99 10.84 14.23
CA VAL A 179 5.71 11.39 14.68
C VAL A 179 4.76 10.33 15.25
N ILE A 180 4.88 9.06 14.83
CA ILE A 180 4.03 7.96 15.32
C ILE A 180 4.80 6.95 16.20
N GLN A 181 6.11 7.09 16.35
CA GLN A 181 6.97 6.07 16.95
C GLN A 181 6.52 5.65 18.35
N GLN A 182 6.25 6.60 19.22
CA GLN A 182 5.83 6.29 20.61
C GLN A 182 4.46 5.62 20.66
N GLU A 183 3.52 6.07 19.83
CA GLU A 183 2.19 5.47 19.72
C GLU A 183 2.29 4.01 19.24
N VAL A 184 3.13 3.76 18.22
CA VAL A 184 3.37 2.42 17.66
C VAL A 184 3.95 1.49 18.72
N ILE A 185 5.01 1.90 19.42
CA ILE A 185 5.64 1.11 20.50
C ILE A 185 4.61 0.76 21.58
N LYS A 186 3.93 1.77 22.13
CA LYS A 186 2.94 1.58 23.19
C LYS A 186 1.82 0.63 22.76
N THR A 187 1.34 0.78 21.54
CA THR A 187 0.21 -0.02 21.03
C THR A 187 0.56 -1.49 20.90
N TYR A 188 1.74 -1.82 20.37
CA TYR A 188 2.13 -3.21 20.17
C TYR A 188 2.69 -3.89 21.41
N LEU A 189 3.31 -3.17 22.34
CA LEU A 189 3.69 -3.71 23.65
C LEU A 189 2.48 -4.13 24.49
N ASN A 190 1.39 -3.38 24.44
CA ASN A 190 0.17 -3.69 25.19
C ASN A 190 -0.66 -4.84 24.59
N ARG A 191 -0.25 -5.39 23.44
CA ARG A 191 -0.90 -6.51 22.74
C ARG A 191 -0.06 -7.81 22.81
N SER A 192 1.03 -7.77 23.54
CA SER A 192 1.96 -8.91 23.73
C SER A 192 1.43 -9.87 24.80
#